data_a3a6d05cdf7789f1aa711374fed137e8
#
_entry.id   a3a6d05cdf7789f1aa711374fed137e8
#
_cell.length_a   1.000
_cell.length_b   1.000
_cell.length_c   1.000
_cell.angle_alpha   90.00
_cell.angle_beta   90.00
_cell.angle_gamma   90.00
#
_symmetry.space_group_name_H-M   'P 1'
#
loop_
_entity.id
_entity.type
_entity.pdbx_description
1 polymer ?
#
loop_
_entity_poly.entity_id
_entity_poly.type
_entity_poly.pdbx_seq_one_letter_code
_entity_poly.pdbx_strand_id
1 'polypeptide(L)'
;MTKAELESLVGHRFPGGTYTIERWESYLLTDCTGRDQLDGDLVHPIALFHVPILGAGTSIGELFELAQVEGAGSVGLDGYDWEYFVPLRAGVEYRFEGGVVAAERHDQDGHRPHDTFVFSIDVTAPDG
;
A
#
# COMPACT_ATOMS: atom_id res chain seq x y z
N MET A 1 -3.62 -2.56 -22.12
CA MET A 1 -3.96 -1.18 -21.72
C MET A 1 -3.20 -0.21 -22.62
N THR A 2 -3.88 0.75 -23.19
CA THR A 2 -3.23 1.81 -23.99
C THR A 2 -2.51 2.79 -23.07
N LYS A 3 -1.59 3.57 -23.64
CA LYS A 3 -0.90 4.62 -22.88
C LYS A 3 -1.90 5.63 -22.30
N ALA A 4 -2.91 6.00 -23.07
CA ALA A 4 -3.95 6.93 -22.61
C ALA A 4 -4.76 6.37 -21.45
N GLU A 5 -5.09 5.08 -21.48
CA GLU A 5 -5.77 4.40 -20.38
C GLU A 5 -4.90 4.36 -19.13
N LEU A 6 -3.60 4.07 -19.28
CA LEU A 6 -2.65 4.09 -18.18
C LEU A 6 -2.56 5.48 -17.55
N GLU A 7 -2.37 6.51 -18.36
CA GLU A 7 -2.28 7.89 -17.88
C GLU A 7 -3.57 8.37 -17.20
N SER A 8 -4.72 7.83 -17.62
CA SER A 8 -6.01 8.17 -17.02
C SER A 8 -6.17 7.65 -15.60
N LEU A 9 -5.34 6.70 -15.16
CA LEU A 9 -5.36 6.20 -13.78
C LEU A 9 -4.86 7.23 -12.78
N VAL A 10 -4.07 8.20 -13.20
CA VAL A 10 -3.61 9.28 -12.32
C VAL A 10 -4.82 10.07 -11.84
N GLY A 11 -4.92 10.21 -10.52
CA GLY A 11 -6.08 10.84 -9.89
C GLY A 11 -7.17 9.86 -9.46
N HIS A 12 -7.05 8.58 -9.81
CA HIS A 12 -7.97 7.55 -9.30
C HIS A 12 -7.87 7.49 -7.78
N ARG A 13 -9.02 7.62 -7.10
CA ARG A 13 -9.07 7.58 -5.63
C ARG A 13 -9.58 6.23 -5.15
N PHE A 14 -8.93 5.70 -4.12
CA PHE A 14 -9.46 4.53 -3.42
C PHE A 14 -10.66 4.94 -2.56
N PRO A 15 -11.54 3.98 -2.22
CA PRO A 15 -12.73 4.31 -1.42
C PRO A 15 -12.42 4.98 -0.08
N GLY A 16 -11.25 4.67 0.49
CA GLY A 16 -10.91 5.10 1.84
C GLY A 16 -11.59 4.22 2.90
N GLY A 17 -11.19 4.40 4.13
CA GLY A 17 -11.76 3.63 5.22
C GLY A 17 -10.96 3.76 6.50
N THR A 18 -11.26 2.88 7.43
CA THR A 18 -10.57 2.79 8.72
C THR A 18 -10.04 1.38 8.91
N TYR A 19 -9.00 1.27 9.72
CA TYR A 19 -8.43 -0.02 10.09
C TYR A 19 -7.81 0.08 11.49
N THR A 20 -8.08 -0.93 12.30
CA THR A 20 -7.47 -1.08 13.62
C THR A 20 -6.57 -2.29 13.59
N ILE A 21 -5.29 -2.11 13.85
CA ILE A 21 -4.35 -3.23 13.97
C ILE A 21 -4.53 -3.79 15.38
N GLU A 22 -5.09 -4.99 15.46
CA GLU A 22 -5.33 -5.64 16.75
C GLU A 22 -4.01 -6.07 17.39
N ARG A 23 -3.99 -6.19 18.71
CA ARG A 23 -2.77 -6.61 19.43
C ARG A 23 -2.29 -7.98 19.01
N TRP A 24 -3.20 -8.93 18.81
CA TRP A 24 -2.85 -10.27 18.35
C TRP A 24 -2.24 -10.25 16.94
N GLU A 25 -2.78 -9.41 16.07
CA GLU A 25 -2.29 -9.22 14.70
C GLU A 25 -0.87 -8.64 14.71
N SER A 26 -0.67 -7.59 15.49
CA SER A 26 0.64 -6.95 15.66
C SER A 26 1.67 -7.95 16.21
N TYR A 27 1.26 -8.76 17.18
CA TYR A 27 2.11 -9.81 17.74
C TYR A 27 2.55 -10.81 16.67
N LEU A 28 1.60 -11.33 15.89
CA LEU A 28 1.91 -12.32 14.87
C LEU A 28 2.77 -11.75 13.75
N LEU A 29 2.49 -10.52 13.31
CA LEU A 29 3.28 -9.86 12.29
C LEU A 29 4.73 -9.67 12.73
N THR A 30 4.95 -9.25 13.96
CA THR A 30 6.30 -9.08 14.52
C THR A 30 7.01 -10.43 14.62
N ASP A 31 6.29 -11.45 15.10
CA ASP A 31 6.83 -12.80 15.24
C ASP A 31 7.28 -13.38 13.89
N CYS A 32 6.54 -13.12 12.82
CA CYS A 32 6.90 -13.53 11.47
C CYS A 32 8.23 -12.96 10.97
N THR A 33 8.70 -11.85 11.55
CA THR A 33 10.00 -11.25 11.20
C THR A 33 11.17 -11.90 11.93
N GLY A 34 10.91 -12.75 12.90
CA GLY A 34 11.94 -13.32 13.77
C GLY A 34 12.49 -12.33 14.80
N ARG A 35 11.86 -11.19 14.96
CA ARG A 35 12.26 -10.15 15.92
C ARG A 35 11.50 -10.28 17.23
N ASP A 36 12.12 -9.75 18.30
CA ASP A 36 11.45 -9.59 19.58
C ASP A 36 10.29 -8.60 19.46
N GLN A 37 9.28 -8.77 20.30
CA GLN A 37 8.14 -7.86 20.33
C GLN A 37 8.59 -6.45 20.70
N LEU A 38 7.98 -5.44 20.06
CA LEU A 38 8.27 -4.05 20.33
C LEU A 38 7.63 -3.62 21.66
N ASP A 39 8.20 -2.59 22.28
CA ASP A 39 7.71 -2.08 23.55
C ASP A 39 6.28 -1.53 23.42
N GLY A 40 5.45 -1.86 24.39
CA GLY A 40 4.09 -1.35 24.48
C GLY A 40 3.24 -1.77 23.28
N ASP A 41 2.52 -0.81 22.71
CA ASP A 41 1.60 -1.04 21.60
C ASP A 41 2.20 -0.69 20.23
N LEU A 42 3.50 -0.48 20.14
CA LEU A 42 4.15 -0.13 18.87
C LEU A 42 3.98 -1.23 17.83
N VAL A 43 3.62 -0.82 16.63
CA VAL A 43 3.41 -1.73 15.50
C VAL A 43 4.69 -1.82 14.67
N HIS A 44 5.10 -3.05 14.35
CA HIS A 44 6.26 -3.29 13.50
C HIS A 44 5.98 -2.79 12.08
N PRO A 45 6.96 -2.17 11.40
CA PRO A 45 6.78 -1.67 10.03
C PRO A 45 6.34 -2.70 9.01
N ILE A 46 6.47 -3.99 9.29
CA ILE A 46 5.98 -5.05 8.38
C ILE A 46 4.48 -4.91 8.09
N ALA A 47 3.72 -4.32 9.01
CA ALA A 47 2.29 -4.08 8.82
C ALA A 47 2.02 -3.11 7.66
N LEU A 48 2.96 -2.25 7.31
CA LEU A 48 2.80 -1.27 6.25
C LEU A 48 2.75 -1.89 4.84
N PHE A 49 3.03 -3.16 4.72
CA PHE A 49 2.91 -3.84 3.44
C PHE A 49 1.43 -4.01 3.01
N HIS A 50 0.57 -4.39 3.92
CA HIS A 50 -0.83 -4.74 3.59
C HIS A 50 -1.89 -3.87 4.26
N VAL A 51 -1.64 -3.39 5.47
CA VAL A 51 -2.63 -2.64 6.25
C VAL A 51 -3.09 -1.36 5.55
N PRO A 52 -2.20 -0.51 5.00
CA PRO A 52 -2.66 0.68 4.29
C PRO A 52 -3.52 0.37 3.07
N ILE A 53 -3.20 -0.68 2.34
CA ILE A 53 -3.96 -1.09 1.16
C ILE A 53 -5.38 -1.50 1.58
N LEU A 54 -5.49 -2.37 2.58
CA LEU A 54 -6.78 -2.81 3.10
C LEU A 54 -7.56 -1.66 3.74
N GLY A 55 -6.88 -0.83 4.52
CA GLY A 55 -7.49 0.33 5.17
C GLY A 55 -8.02 1.35 4.17
N ALA A 56 -7.36 1.53 3.05
CA ALA A 56 -7.81 2.42 1.99
C ALA A 56 -9.00 1.86 1.20
N GLY A 57 -9.48 0.68 1.54
CA GLY A 57 -10.66 0.09 0.91
C GLY A 57 -10.37 -0.61 -0.41
N THR A 58 -9.14 -0.99 -0.64
CA THR A 58 -8.73 -1.75 -1.83
C THR A 58 -8.02 -3.04 -1.42
N SER A 59 -7.51 -3.77 -2.39
CA SER A 59 -6.76 -5.00 -2.16
C SER A 59 -5.68 -5.15 -3.24
N ILE A 60 -4.74 -6.06 -3.01
CA ILE A 60 -3.72 -6.39 -4.01
C ILE A 60 -4.41 -6.86 -5.31
N GLY A 61 -5.44 -7.70 -5.20
CA GLY A 61 -6.20 -8.17 -6.36
C GLY A 61 -6.87 -7.04 -7.12
N GLU A 62 -7.49 -6.10 -6.43
CA GLU A 62 -8.12 -4.94 -7.06
C GLU A 62 -7.10 -4.01 -7.72
N LEU A 63 -5.91 -3.86 -7.13
CA LEU A 63 -4.82 -3.11 -7.75
C LEU A 63 -4.35 -3.78 -9.04
N PHE A 64 -4.29 -5.10 -9.07
CA PHE A 64 -3.95 -5.86 -10.28
C PHE A 64 -5.01 -5.66 -11.36
N GLU A 65 -6.29 -5.70 -11.00
CA GLU A 65 -7.38 -5.43 -11.93
C GLU A 65 -7.32 -4.02 -12.50
N LEU A 66 -7.06 -3.05 -11.65
CA LEU A 66 -6.91 -1.65 -12.06
C LEU A 66 -5.78 -1.48 -13.09
N ALA A 67 -4.66 -2.16 -12.87
CA ALA A 67 -3.51 -2.14 -13.76
C ALA A 67 -3.66 -3.07 -14.97
N GLN A 68 -4.75 -3.82 -15.06
CA GLN A 68 -5.01 -4.80 -16.13
C GLN A 68 -3.90 -5.83 -16.27
N VAL A 69 -3.46 -6.37 -15.12
CA VAL A 69 -2.37 -7.34 -15.05
C VAL A 69 -2.85 -8.71 -15.58
N GLU A 70 -2.07 -9.30 -16.46
CA GLU A 70 -2.39 -10.61 -17.05
C GLU A 70 -2.21 -11.77 -16.08
N GLY A 71 -1.34 -11.61 -15.09
CA GLY A 71 -1.09 -12.62 -14.07
C GLY A 71 -0.12 -12.13 -13.01
N ALA A 72 -0.16 -12.76 -11.85
CA ALA A 72 0.66 -12.36 -10.70
C ALA A 72 2.17 -12.37 -11.00
N GLY A 73 2.62 -13.26 -11.88
CA GLY A 73 4.01 -13.35 -12.28
C GLY A 73 4.51 -12.20 -13.16
N SER A 74 3.61 -11.35 -13.65
CA SER A 74 3.96 -10.20 -14.48
C SER A 74 4.07 -8.89 -13.68
N VAL A 75 3.93 -8.97 -12.36
CA VAL A 75 3.95 -7.80 -11.46
C VAL A 75 5.10 -7.90 -10.49
N GLY A 76 5.75 -6.78 -10.24
CA GLY A 76 6.75 -6.66 -9.19
C GLY A 76 6.53 -5.41 -8.37
N LEU A 77 6.90 -5.47 -7.11
CA LEU A 77 6.97 -4.30 -6.26
C LEU A 77 8.35 -3.68 -6.42
N ASP A 78 8.40 -2.48 -6.97
CA ASP A 78 9.67 -1.78 -7.20
C ASP A 78 10.20 -1.13 -5.93
N GLY A 79 9.30 -0.67 -5.07
CA GLY A 79 9.66 -0.09 -3.80
C GLY A 79 8.49 0.60 -3.11
N TYR A 80 8.70 0.97 -1.88
CA TYR A 80 7.77 1.83 -1.14
C TYR A 80 8.54 2.65 -0.12
N ASP A 81 8.08 3.88 0.09
CA ASP A 81 8.65 4.81 1.06
C ASP A 81 7.59 5.24 2.05
N TRP A 82 7.96 5.29 3.32
CA TRP A 82 7.08 5.71 4.39
C TRP A 82 7.71 6.84 5.17
N GLU A 83 6.89 7.85 5.48
CA GLU A 83 7.26 8.94 6.35
C GLU A 83 6.36 8.89 7.58
N TYR A 84 6.97 8.78 8.75
CA TYR A 84 6.27 8.73 10.03
C TYR A 84 6.32 10.10 10.70
N PHE A 85 5.15 10.61 11.05
CA PHE A 85 5.04 11.79 11.91
C PHE A 85 4.77 11.38 13.35
N VAL A 86 4.09 10.24 13.52
CA VAL A 86 3.86 9.59 14.81
C VAL A 86 3.96 8.07 14.59
N PRO A 87 4.36 7.30 15.61
CA PRO A 87 4.41 5.84 15.47
C PRO A 87 3.01 5.25 15.40
N LEU A 88 2.88 4.14 14.67
CA LEU A 88 1.64 3.37 14.64
C LEU A 88 1.52 2.52 15.91
N ARG A 89 0.31 2.45 16.46
CA ARG A 89 0.02 1.69 17.68
C ARG A 89 -1.12 0.71 17.46
N ALA A 90 -1.00 -0.46 18.05
CA ALA A 90 -2.06 -1.46 18.05
C ALA A 90 -3.26 -0.95 18.88
N GLY A 91 -4.46 -1.33 18.48
CA GLY A 91 -5.69 -0.95 19.18
C GLY A 91 -6.21 0.44 18.85
N VAL A 92 -5.56 1.16 17.96
CA VAL A 92 -5.98 2.49 17.52
C VAL A 92 -6.63 2.39 16.14
N GLU A 93 -7.80 3.01 15.98
CA GLU A 93 -8.47 3.08 14.69
C GLU A 93 -7.89 4.22 13.86
N TYR A 94 -7.18 3.87 12.81
CA TYR A 94 -6.62 4.86 11.86
C TYR A 94 -7.52 5.00 10.66
N ARG A 95 -7.55 6.20 10.09
CA ARG A 95 -8.22 6.49 8.82
C ARG A 95 -7.21 6.48 7.69
N PHE A 96 -7.62 5.90 6.56
CA PHE A 96 -6.76 5.72 5.38
C PHE A 96 -7.43 6.36 4.18
N GLU A 97 -6.67 7.17 3.46
CA GLU A 97 -7.10 7.80 2.22
C GLU A 97 -5.95 7.74 1.22
N GLY A 98 -6.26 7.51 -0.03
CA GLY A 98 -5.21 7.45 -1.03
C GLY A 98 -5.72 7.26 -2.44
N GLY A 99 -4.79 7.17 -3.35
CA GLY A 99 -5.09 6.97 -4.74
C GLY A 99 -3.83 6.86 -5.59
N VAL A 100 -4.02 6.76 -6.90
CA VAL A 100 -2.93 6.70 -7.86
C VAL A 100 -2.43 8.11 -8.13
N VAL A 101 -1.13 8.34 -7.94
CA VAL A 101 -0.52 9.66 -8.11
C VAL A 101 0.37 9.77 -9.34
N ALA A 102 0.83 8.64 -9.89
CA ALA A 102 1.65 8.62 -11.10
C ALA A 102 1.44 7.31 -11.86
N ALA A 103 1.51 7.38 -13.17
CA ALA A 103 1.48 6.22 -14.03
C ALA A 103 2.31 6.52 -15.28
N GLU A 104 3.21 5.61 -15.64
CA GLU A 104 4.15 5.83 -16.74
C GLU A 104 4.42 4.54 -17.49
N ARG A 105 4.52 4.66 -18.81
CA ARG A 105 4.93 3.55 -19.68
C ARG A 105 6.39 3.68 -20.04
N HIS A 106 7.13 2.59 -19.83
CA HIS A 106 8.55 2.49 -20.17
C HIS A 106 8.69 1.55 -21.37
N ASP A 107 8.98 2.10 -22.54
CA ASP A 107 9.12 1.36 -23.79
C ASP A 107 10.41 1.71 -24.53
N GLN A 108 11.45 2.08 -23.78
CA GLN A 108 12.75 2.46 -24.35
C GLN A 108 13.44 1.29 -25.05
N ASP A 109 14.15 1.58 -26.14
CA ASP A 109 14.92 0.60 -26.90
C ASP A 109 15.94 -0.12 -25.99
N GLY A 110 16.00 -1.45 -26.13
CA GLY A 110 16.91 -2.28 -25.34
C GLY A 110 16.39 -2.74 -24.00
N HIS A 111 15.19 -2.30 -23.60
CA HIS A 111 14.53 -2.72 -22.38
C HIS A 111 13.19 -3.36 -22.68
N ARG A 112 12.79 -4.33 -21.84
CA ARG A 112 11.46 -4.92 -21.94
C ARG A 112 10.41 -3.87 -21.60
N PRO A 113 9.42 -3.62 -22.48
CA PRO A 113 8.37 -2.65 -22.19
C PRO A 113 7.62 -3.02 -20.91
N HIS A 114 7.40 -2.04 -20.05
CA HIS A 114 6.65 -2.22 -18.82
C HIS A 114 5.96 -0.91 -18.40
N ASP A 115 4.94 -1.05 -17.61
CA ASP A 115 4.22 0.08 -17.02
C ASP A 115 4.53 0.14 -15.52
N THR A 116 4.73 1.35 -15.03
CA THR A 116 4.81 1.60 -13.59
C THR A 116 3.66 2.49 -13.17
N PHE A 117 3.13 2.25 -12.00
CA PHE A 117 2.23 3.21 -11.38
C PHE A 117 2.55 3.32 -9.89
N VAL A 118 2.33 4.51 -9.37
CA VAL A 118 2.58 4.84 -7.98
C VAL A 118 1.27 5.23 -7.32
N PHE A 119 0.98 4.63 -6.20
CA PHE A 119 -0.12 5.05 -5.36
C PHE A 119 0.40 5.58 -4.04
N SER A 120 -0.35 6.46 -3.43
CA SER A 120 -0.02 7.08 -2.16
C SER A 120 -1.17 6.89 -1.20
N ILE A 121 -0.87 6.61 0.06
CA ILE A 121 -1.88 6.43 1.10
C ILE A 121 -1.47 7.24 2.32
N ASP A 122 -2.37 8.11 2.77
CA ASP A 122 -2.22 8.88 4.00
C ASP A 122 -2.92 8.16 5.14
N VAL A 123 -2.25 8.04 6.26
CA VAL A 123 -2.74 7.40 7.47
C VAL A 123 -2.89 8.46 8.55
N THR A 124 -4.09 8.60 9.08
CA THR A 124 -4.41 9.63 10.07
C THR A 124 -4.94 9.00 11.35
N ALA A 125 -4.37 9.40 12.49
CA ALA A 125 -4.88 9.01 13.81
C ALA A 125 -6.20 9.71 14.11
N PRO A 126 -7.01 9.20 15.09
CA PRO A 126 -8.30 9.81 15.43
C PRO A 126 -8.21 11.27 15.89
N ASP A 127 -7.09 11.67 16.47
CA ASP A 127 -6.85 13.02 16.98
C ASP A 127 -6.10 13.93 15.97
N GLY A 128 -5.92 13.45 14.77
CA GLY A 128 -5.31 14.24 13.70
C GLY A 128 -3.88 13.91 13.36
#